data_075238c390b85d35914c0da15dadc28c
#
_entry.id   075238c390b85d35914c0da15dadc28c
#
_cell.length_a   1.000
_cell.length_b   1.000
_cell.length_c   1.000
_cell.angle_alpha   90.00
_cell.angle_beta   90.00
_cell.angle_gamma   90.00
#
_symmetry.space_group_name_H-M   'P 1'
#
loop_
_entity.id
_entity.type
_entity.pdbx_description
1 polymer ?
#
loop_
_entity_poly.entity_id
_entity_poly.type
_entity_poly.pdbx_seq_one_letter_code
_entity_poly.pdbx_strand_id
1 'polypeptide(L)'
;MPLVRREALVLIAGAVSLPAYAAPQQSTATASAFRFAKPEGGSLALAELAGKPILVVNTATACGYAPQFSGLEQLWTRFGARGLTVIAVPSADFGRQEPLDGMAIAEAARKNHGVTFPVVGKTSVTGPQAHPFYRWAAAEKPAETPRWNFHKYLVGRDGHLAAAFATPVEPTDTRVIAAIVKELDAAG
;
A
#
# COMPACT_ATOMS: atom_id res chain seq x y z
N MET A 1 -49.54 3.62 71.62
CA MET A 1 -49.03 2.83 70.50
C MET A 1 -48.69 3.76 69.33
N PRO A 2 -47.45 4.02 69.01
CA PRO A 2 -47.08 4.88 67.84
C PRO A 2 -46.92 4.01 66.55
N LEU A 3 -47.56 4.48 65.49
CA LEU A 3 -47.42 3.92 64.13
C LEU A 3 -46.00 4.26 63.56
N VAL A 4 -45.34 3.17 63.22
CA VAL A 4 -44.03 3.29 62.47
C VAL A 4 -44.33 3.43 60.98
N ARG A 5 -44.03 4.60 60.43
CA ARG A 5 -44.02 4.86 58.99
C ARG A 5 -42.81 4.16 58.39
N ARG A 6 -42.99 3.18 57.46
CA ARG A 6 -41.97 2.64 56.60
C ARG A 6 -41.81 3.54 55.40
N GLU A 7 -40.68 4.24 55.31
CA GLU A 7 -40.28 4.94 54.09
C GLU A 7 -39.62 3.93 53.13
N ALA A 8 -40.21 3.82 51.93
CA ALA A 8 -39.64 3.00 50.87
C ALA A 8 -38.59 3.81 50.11
N LEU A 9 -37.35 3.36 50.19
CA LEU A 9 -36.24 3.92 49.40
C LEU A 9 -36.36 3.43 47.97
N VAL A 10 -36.68 4.31 47.02
CA VAL A 10 -36.66 4.02 45.57
C VAL A 10 -35.25 4.23 45.06
N LEU A 11 -34.52 3.16 44.77
CA LEU A 11 -33.25 3.18 44.08
C LEU A 11 -33.48 3.41 42.57
N ILE A 12 -33.19 4.61 42.08
CA ILE A 12 -33.18 4.88 40.64
C ILE A 12 -31.81 4.42 40.11
N ALA A 13 -31.77 3.29 39.43
CA ALA A 13 -30.63 2.79 38.71
C ALA A 13 -30.50 3.61 37.41
N GLY A 14 -29.62 4.61 37.40
CA GLY A 14 -29.25 5.34 36.19
C GLY A 14 -28.43 4.45 35.26
N ALA A 15 -28.99 4.08 34.11
CA ALA A 15 -28.24 3.41 33.05
C ALA A 15 -27.27 4.40 32.39
N VAL A 16 -25.98 4.25 32.66
CA VAL A 16 -24.92 4.99 31.96
C VAL A 16 -24.72 4.33 30.60
N SER A 17 -25.25 4.94 29.52
CA SER A 17 -25.00 4.52 28.16
C SER A 17 -23.56 4.93 27.78
N LEU A 18 -22.67 3.96 27.69
CA LEU A 18 -21.33 4.19 27.13
C LEU A 18 -21.47 4.46 25.63
N PRO A 19 -20.74 5.47 25.08
CA PRO A 19 -20.74 5.67 23.64
C PRO A 19 -20.16 4.44 22.96
N ALA A 20 -20.93 3.87 22.00
CA ALA A 20 -20.44 2.78 21.16
C ALA A 20 -19.25 3.31 20.36
N TYR A 21 -18.08 2.76 20.59
CA TYR A 21 -16.89 3.02 19.78
C TYR A 21 -17.20 2.45 18.39
N ALA A 22 -17.42 3.35 17.40
CA ALA A 22 -17.61 2.93 16.02
C ALA A 22 -16.32 2.26 15.56
N ALA A 23 -16.39 0.98 15.18
CA ALA A 23 -15.28 0.29 14.55
C ALA A 23 -14.88 1.07 13.28
N PRO A 24 -13.57 1.19 12.95
CA PRO A 24 -13.15 1.85 11.73
C PRO A 24 -13.84 1.17 10.55
N GLN A 25 -14.65 1.94 9.82
CA GLN A 25 -15.29 1.45 8.61
C GLN A 25 -14.19 1.26 7.56
N GLN A 26 -13.98 0.03 7.14
CA GLN A 26 -13.12 -0.27 6.01
C GLN A 26 -13.65 0.49 4.78
N SER A 27 -12.74 1.17 4.08
CA SER A 27 -13.09 1.87 2.84
C SER A 27 -13.70 0.87 1.86
N THR A 28 -14.83 1.22 1.25
CA THR A 28 -15.40 0.44 0.14
C THR A 28 -14.61 0.61 -1.16
N ALA A 29 -13.66 1.55 -1.18
CA ALA A 29 -12.79 1.79 -2.33
C ALA A 29 -11.73 0.69 -2.45
N THR A 30 -11.54 0.20 -3.66
CA THR A 30 -10.44 -0.71 -4.01
C THR A 30 -9.34 0.02 -4.77
N ALA A 31 -8.20 -0.62 -4.95
CA ALA A 31 -7.08 -0.08 -5.72
C ALA A 31 -7.47 0.33 -7.14
N SER A 32 -8.51 -0.29 -7.71
CA SER A 32 -9.04 0.04 -9.05
C SER A 32 -9.52 1.50 -9.21
N ALA A 33 -9.77 2.21 -8.09
CA ALA A 33 -10.14 3.62 -8.13
C ALA A 33 -8.96 4.55 -8.49
N PHE A 34 -7.71 4.05 -8.49
CA PHE A 34 -6.52 4.88 -8.62
C PHE A 34 -5.80 4.69 -9.95
N ARG A 35 -5.05 5.73 -10.33
CA ARG A 35 -4.20 5.73 -11.53
C ARG A 35 -2.94 6.52 -11.25
N PHE A 36 -1.81 6.08 -11.77
CA PHE A 36 -0.55 6.81 -11.72
C PHE A 36 -0.27 7.46 -13.07
N ALA A 37 0.27 8.69 -13.07
CA ALA A 37 0.77 9.31 -14.29
C ALA A 37 1.95 8.51 -14.85
N LYS A 38 2.05 8.37 -16.17
CA LYS A 38 3.22 7.79 -16.82
C LYS A 38 4.24 8.88 -17.18
N PRO A 39 5.54 8.60 -17.12
CA PRO A 39 6.56 9.59 -17.44
C PRO A 39 6.53 10.05 -18.89
N GLU A 40 6.05 9.21 -19.83
CA GLU A 40 5.86 9.51 -21.25
C GLU A 40 4.52 10.19 -21.56
N GLY A 41 3.69 10.42 -20.57
CA GLY A 41 2.33 10.95 -20.71
C GLY A 41 1.22 9.91 -20.57
N GLY A 42 0.00 10.38 -20.32
CA GLY A 42 -1.11 9.50 -19.99
C GLY A 42 -1.05 8.94 -18.57
N SER A 43 -1.72 7.82 -18.34
CA SER A 43 -1.80 7.19 -17.01
C SER A 43 -1.84 5.66 -17.07
N LEU A 44 -1.38 5.02 -16.00
CA LEU A 44 -1.59 3.60 -15.70
C LEU A 44 -2.77 3.52 -14.73
N ALA A 45 -3.92 3.10 -15.20
CA ALA A 45 -5.10 2.89 -14.35
C ALA A 45 -5.04 1.51 -13.71
N LEU A 46 -5.12 1.42 -12.38
CA LEU A 46 -5.09 0.13 -11.68
C LEU A 46 -6.36 -0.70 -11.97
N ALA A 47 -7.43 -0.08 -12.46
CA ALA A 47 -8.60 -0.78 -12.95
C ALA A 47 -8.30 -1.75 -14.11
N GLU A 48 -7.30 -1.44 -14.95
CA GLU A 48 -6.87 -2.32 -16.05
C GLU A 48 -6.18 -3.60 -15.55
N LEU A 49 -5.79 -3.62 -14.27
CA LEU A 49 -5.14 -4.73 -13.60
C LEU A 49 -6.08 -5.45 -12.62
N ALA A 50 -7.37 -5.11 -12.61
CA ALA A 50 -8.35 -5.72 -11.70
C ALA A 50 -8.34 -7.26 -11.82
N GLY A 51 -8.51 -7.94 -10.69
CA GLY A 51 -8.46 -9.39 -10.61
C GLY A 51 -7.06 -10.00 -10.65
N LYS A 52 -6.01 -9.17 -10.63
CA LYS A 52 -4.60 -9.58 -10.61
C LYS A 52 -3.89 -8.98 -9.40
N PRO A 53 -2.93 -9.67 -8.78
CA PRO A 53 -2.12 -9.08 -7.71
C PRO A 53 -1.18 -7.99 -8.27
N ILE A 54 -1.05 -6.90 -7.52
CA ILE A 54 -0.20 -5.76 -7.90
C ILE A 54 0.74 -5.45 -6.75
N LEU A 55 2.05 -5.47 -7.01
CA LEU A 55 3.08 -5.03 -6.05
C LEU A 55 3.47 -3.58 -6.36
N VAL A 56 3.00 -2.65 -5.54
CA VAL A 56 3.30 -1.21 -5.67
C VAL A 56 4.42 -0.86 -4.71
N VAL A 57 5.52 -0.29 -5.24
CA VAL A 57 6.73 0.00 -4.46
C VAL A 57 7.16 1.44 -4.67
N ASN A 58 7.29 2.22 -3.58
CA ASN A 58 7.87 3.54 -3.71
C ASN A 58 9.40 3.45 -3.81
N THR A 59 9.98 4.05 -4.83
CA THR A 59 11.38 3.86 -5.21
C THR A 59 12.16 5.17 -5.28
N ALA A 60 13.48 5.07 -5.27
CA ALA A 60 14.38 6.19 -5.54
C ALA A 60 15.71 5.66 -6.09
N THR A 61 16.20 6.28 -7.19
CA THR A 61 17.39 5.80 -7.92
C THR A 61 18.70 6.02 -7.18
N ALA A 62 18.79 7.07 -6.34
CA ALA A 62 19.99 7.39 -5.54
C ALA A 62 19.88 6.89 -4.08
N CYS A 63 19.03 5.90 -3.81
CA CYS A 63 18.86 5.31 -2.50
C CYS A 63 19.83 4.15 -2.26
N GLY A 64 20.33 3.99 -1.02
CA GLY A 64 21.13 2.82 -0.65
C GLY A 64 20.40 1.48 -0.80
N TYR A 65 19.07 1.51 -0.86
CA TYR A 65 18.23 0.33 -1.16
C TYR A 65 17.94 0.13 -2.65
N ALA A 66 18.49 0.96 -3.56
CA ALA A 66 18.29 0.81 -5.00
C ALA A 66 18.65 -0.59 -5.57
N PRO A 67 19.59 -1.37 -4.98
CA PRO A 67 19.78 -2.77 -5.38
C PRO A 67 18.52 -3.64 -5.32
N GLN A 68 17.50 -3.27 -4.52
CA GLN A 68 16.22 -3.98 -4.49
C GLN A 68 15.45 -3.93 -5.83
N PHE A 69 15.75 -2.98 -6.73
CA PHE A 69 15.21 -3.02 -8.09
C PHE A 69 15.47 -4.36 -8.79
N SER A 70 16.65 -4.94 -8.62
CA SER A 70 16.97 -6.24 -9.21
C SER A 70 16.14 -7.37 -8.61
N GLY A 71 15.82 -7.31 -7.33
CA GLY A 71 14.91 -8.27 -6.68
C GLY A 71 13.46 -8.12 -7.17
N LEU A 72 13.01 -6.87 -7.41
CA LEU A 72 11.70 -6.60 -8.00
C LEU A 72 11.63 -7.14 -9.44
N GLU A 73 12.70 -6.98 -10.23
CA GLU A 73 12.78 -7.54 -11.59
C GLU A 73 12.72 -9.07 -11.57
N GLN A 74 13.36 -9.73 -10.59
CA GLN A 74 13.24 -11.17 -10.42
C GLN A 74 11.79 -11.60 -10.15
N LEU A 75 11.05 -10.87 -9.31
CA LEU A 75 9.64 -11.15 -9.06
C LEU A 75 8.79 -10.95 -10.33
N TRP A 76 9.02 -9.86 -11.06
CA TRP A 76 8.36 -9.55 -12.32
C TRP A 76 8.58 -10.64 -13.36
N THR A 77 9.84 -11.00 -13.59
CA THR A 77 10.20 -12.08 -14.54
C THR A 77 9.60 -13.43 -14.15
N ARG A 78 9.62 -13.76 -12.85
CA ARG A 78 9.15 -15.06 -12.35
C ARG A 78 7.63 -15.18 -12.36
N PHE A 79 6.93 -14.14 -11.99
CA PHE A 79 5.49 -14.21 -11.71
C PHE A 79 4.62 -13.37 -12.66
N GLY A 80 5.21 -12.54 -13.53
CA GLY A 80 4.46 -11.69 -14.46
C GLY A 80 3.57 -12.50 -15.40
N ALA A 81 4.07 -13.61 -15.95
CA ALA A 81 3.28 -14.50 -16.80
C ALA A 81 2.11 -15.16 -16.04
N ARG A 82 2.18 -15.27 -14.72
CA ARG A 82 1.10 -15.76 -13.86
C ARG A 82 0.10 -14.66 -13.45
N GLY A 83 0.37 -13.41 -13.80
CA GLY A 83 -0.54 -12.28 -13.56
C GLY A 83 -0.05 -11.24 -12.55
N LEU A 84 1.11 -11.41 -11.88
CA LEU A 84 1.66 -10.36 -11.03
C LEU A 84 2.02 -9.14 -11.87
N THR A 85 1.60 -7.96 -11.43
CA THR A 85 2.15 -6.69 -11.92
C THR A 85 3.01 -6.05 -10.84
N VAL A 86 4.23 -5.65 -11.17
CA VAL A 86 5.11 -4.83 -10.31
C VAL A 86 5.08 -3.40 -10.84
N ILE A 87 4.93 -2.41 -9.94
CA ILE A 87 4.91 -0.99 -10.29
C ILE A 87 5.90 -0.24 -9.40
N ALA A 88 6.91 0.38 -10.00
CA ALA A 88 7.76 1.35 -9.30
C ALA A 88 7.09 2.73 -9.31
N VAL A 89 7.01 3.34 -8.13
CA VAL A 89 6.51 4.70 -7.91
C VAL A 89 7.66 5.56 -7.40
N PRO A 90 8.40 6.24 -8.27
CA PRO A 90 9.51 7.09 -7.86
C PRO A 90 9.03 8.22 -6.95
N SER A 91 9.79 8.48 -5.86
CA SER A 91 9.48 9.53 -4.91
C SER A 91 10.72 10.21 -4.36
N ALA A 92 10.65 11.52 -4.20
CA ALA A 92 11.68 12.33 -3.55
C ALA A 92 11.41 12.57 -2.05
N ASP A 93 10.33 12.03 -1.49
CA ASP A 93 9.88 12.34 -0.14
C ASP A 93 10.87 11.88 0.95
N PHE A 94 11.66 10.86 0.68
CA PHE A 94 12.63 10.33 1.63
C PHE A 94 14.06 10.74 1.23
N GLY A 95 14.58 11.74 1.93
CA GLY A 95 15.95 12.20 1.76
C GLY A 95 16.25 12.81 0.38
N ARG A 96 15.24 13.14 -0.41
CA ARG A 96 15.36 13.62 -1.80
C ARG A 96 16.22 12.73 -2.69
N GLN A 97 16.16 11.40 -2.44
CA GLN A 97 16.98 10.40 -3.12
C GLN A 97 16.49 10.05 -4.53
N GLU A 98 15.44 10.72 -5.03
CA GLU A 98 15.08 10.69 -6.46
C GLU A 98 15.35 12.05 -7.10
N PRO A 99 16.59 12.30 -7.56
CA PRO A 99 16.97 13.57 -8.15
C PRO A 99 16.53 13.71 -9.61
N LEU A 100 16.20 12.58 -10.27
CA LEU A 100 15.81 12.55 -11.68
C LEU A 100 14.32 12.87 -11.86
N ASP A 101 13.92 13.14 -13.09
CA ASP A 101 12.55 13.41 -13.50
C ASP A 101 12.18 12.69 -14.80
N GLY A 102 10.88 12.49 -15.00
CA GLY A 102 10.33 11.94 -16.23
C GLY A 102 10.95 10.60 -16.63
N MET A 103 11.26 10.46 -17.92
CA MET A 103 11.81 9.22 -18.49
C MET A 103 13.20 8.85 -17.96
N ALA A 104 13.98 9.82 -17.49
CA ALA A 104 15.34 9.57 -16.99
C ALA A 104 15.35 8.62 -15.78
N ILE A 105 14.29 8.60 -14.97
CA ILE A 105 14.15 7.66 -13.84
C ILE A 105 14.04 6.22 -14.36
N ALA A 106 13.15 5.96 -15.29
CA ALA A 106 12.96 4.62 -15.88
C ALA A 106 14.23 4.15 -16.61
N GLU A 107 14.92 5.05 -17.31
CA GLU A 107 16.20 4.76 -17.97
C GLU A 107 17.29 4.39 -16.97
N ALA A 108 17.42 5.13 -15.88
CA ALA A 108 18.38 4.84 -14.82
C ALA A 108 18.09 3.48 -14.16
N ALA A 109 16.84 3.18 -13.82
CA ALA A 109 16.43 1.90 -13.26
C ALA A 109 16.72 0.74 -14.22
N ARG A 110 16.41 0.90 -15.49
CA ARG A 110 16.72 -0.10 -16.54
C ARG A 110 18.23 -0.31 -16.71
N LYS A 111 18.99 0.78 -16.86
CA LYS A 111 20.44 0.72 -17.11
C LYS A 111 21.21 0.10 -15.95
N ASN A 112 20.85 0.47 -14.72
CA ASN A 112 21.62 0.10 -13.53
C ASN A 112 21.17 -1.22 -12.90
N HIS A 113 19.89 -1.61 -13.10
CA HIS A 113 19.27 -2.73 -12.40
C HIS A 113 18.48 -3.68 -13.30
N GLY A 114 18.43 -3.42 -14.62
CA GLY A 114 17.75 -4.28 -15.58
C GLY A 114 16.22 -4.20 -15.54
N VAL A 115 15.63 -3.15 -14.95
CA VAL A 115 14.18 -3.01 -14.77
C VAL A 115 13.44 -3.01 -16.09
N THR A 116 12.45 -3.91 -16.22
CA THR A 116 11.54 -4.03 -17.38
C THR A 116 10.07 -3.82 -17.00
N PHE A 117 9.74 -3.87 -15.72
CA PHE A 117 8.39 -3.60 -15.22
C PHE A 117 8.04 -2.11 -15.24
N PRO A 118 6.75 -1.73 -15.17
CA PRO A 118 6.29 -0.34 -15.18
C PRO A 118 6.94 0.56 -14.12
N VAL A 119 7.49 1.70 -14.56
CA VAL A 119 7.95 2.81 -13.72
C VAL A 119 7.06 4.00 -14.01
N VAL A 120 6.30 4.47 -13.02
CA VAL A 120 5.38 5.60 -13.19
C VAL A 120 6.07 6.95 -12.95
N GLY A 121 5.36 8.04 -13.17
CA GLY A 121 5.87 9.39 -12.91
C GLY A 121 6.19 9.64 -11.45
N LYS A 122 7.17 10.50 -11.19
CA LYS A 122 7.58 10.89 -9.83
C LYS A 122 6.37 11.40 -9.03
N THR A 123 6.19 10.86 -7.82
CA THR A 123 4.95 10.97 -7.06
C THR A 123 5.26 11.21 -5.58
N SER A 124 4.50 12.08 -4.93
CA SER A 124 4.53 12.17 -3.47
C SER A 124 3.79 10.97 -2.86
N VAL A 125 4.41 10.29 -1.91
CA VAL A 125 3.89 9.08 -1.27
C VAL A 125 3.60 9.27 0.22
N THR A 126 3.97 10.44 0.78
CA THR A 126 3.72 10.79 2.18
C THR A 126 3.18 12.21 2.32
N GLY A 127 2.67 12.52 3.51
CA GLY A 127 2.19 13.86 3.86
C GLY A 127 0.89 14.28 3.15
N PRO A 128 0.51 15.57 3.27
CA PRO A 128 -0.77 16.08 2.75
C PRO A 128 -0.92 15.98 1.24
N GLN A 129 0.21 15.98 0.51
CA GLN A 129 0.26 15.90 -0.95
C GLN A 129 0.41 14.45 -1.47
N ALA A 130 0.36 13.46 -0.58
CA ALA A 130 0.48 12.05 -0.97
C ALA A 130 -0.57 11.70 -2.02
N HIS A 131 -0.15 10.93 -3.02
CA HIS A 131 -1.02 10.40 -4.06
C HIS A 131 -2.24 9.67 -3.46
N PRO A 132 -3.44 9.75 -4.05
CA PRO A 132 -4.65 9.12 -3.52
C PRO A 132 -4.50 7.64 -3.15
N PHE A 133 -3.75 6.86 -3.94
CA PHE A 133 -3.43 5.47 -3.62
C PHE A 133 -2.73 5.33 -2.26
N TYR A 134 -1.73 6.17 -1.97
CA TYR A 134 -0.98 6.09 -0.70
C TYR A 134 -1.81 6.57 0.49
N ARG A 135 -2.71 7.55 0.30
CA ARG A 135 -3.67 7.94 1.34
C ARG A 135 -4.67 6.83 1.65
N TRP A 136 -5.17 6.18 0.62
CA TRP A 136 -6.04 5.02 0.76
C TRP A 136 -5.31 3.87 1.46
N ALA A 137 -4.09 3.53 1.02
CA ALA A 137 -3.29 2.48 1.63
C ALA A 137 -2.99 2.74 3.11
N ALA A 138 -2.73 4.01 3.48
CA ALA A 138 -2.55 4.42 4.87
C ALA A 138 -3.84 4.29 5.70
N ALA A 139 -5.01 4.49 5.10
CA ALA A 139 -6.29 4.27 5.78
C ALA A 139 -6.59 2.77 5.98
N GLU A 140 -6.27 1.93 4.98
CA GLU A 140 -6.44 0.47 5.07
C GLU A 140 -5.47 -0.16 6.09
N LYS A 141 -4.21 0.31 6.13
CA LYS A 141 -3.14 -0.21 6.98
C LYS A 141 -2.35 0.90 7.69
N PRO A 142 -2.93 1.57 8.70
CA PRO A 142 -2.30 2.74 9.34
C PRO A 142 -0.93 2.47 9.98
N ALA A 143 -0.71 1.25 10.48
CA ALA A 143 0.56 0.85 11.07
C ALA A 143 1.66 0.54 10.04
N GLU A 144 1.29 0.35 8.77
CA GLU A 144 2.16 -0.15 7.71
C GLU A 144 2.37 0.90 6.60
N THR A 145 2.54 2.18 6.98
CA THR A 145 2.80 3.28 6.04
C THR A 145 4.28 3.35 5.65
N PRO A 146 4.61 3.86 4.45
CA PRO A 146 5.99 4.05 4.04
C PRO A 146 6.75 4.96 5.01
N ARG A 147 7.87 4.48 5.53
CA ARG A 147 8.79 5.24 6.39
C ARG A 147 10.12 5.52 5.69
N TRP A 148 10.35 4.89 4.54
CA TRP A 148 11.52 5.08 3.69
C TRP A 148 11.22 4.60 2.26
N ASN A 149 12.16 4.78 1.34
CA ASN A 149 12.10 4.22 -0.01
C ASN A 149 12.05 2.69 0.02
N PHE A 150 11.51 2.09 -1.02
CA PHE A 150 11.34 0.64 -1.17
C PHE A 150 10.40 -0.01 -0.14
N HIS A 151 9.43 0.74 0.40
CA HIS A 151 8.27 0.13 1.04
C HIS A 151 7.36 -0.48 -0.03
N LYS A 152 6.77 -1.62 0.26
CA LYS A 152 6.00 -2.41 -0.70
C LYS A 152 4.59 -2.61 -0.20
N TYR A 153 3.60 -2.34 -1.05
CA TYR A 153 2.21 -2.73 -0.84
C TYR A 153 1.83 -3.81 -1.85
N LEU A 154 1.33 -4.93 -1.39
CA LEU A 154 0.72 -5.96 -2.23
C LEU A 154 -0.79 -5.76 -2.22
N VAL A 155 -1.34 -5.40 -3.37
CA VAL A 155 -2.79 -5.41 -3.63
C VAL A 155 -3.18 -6.82 -4.05
N GLY A 156 -4.19 -7.37 -3.41
CA GLY A 156 -4.77 -8.67 -3.75
C GLY A 156 -5.67 -8.62 -4.98
N ARG A 157 -6.11 -9.78 -5.42
CA ARG A 157 -7.03 -9.94 -6.57
C ARG A 157 -8.38 -9.26 -6.34
N ASP A 158 -8.81 -9.15 -5.09
CA ASP A 158 -10.02 -8.44 -4.66
C ASP A 158 -9.90 -6.91 -4.69
N GLY A 159 -8.70 -6.41 -4.98
CA GLY A 159 -8.39 -4.98 -5.03
C GLY A 159 -8.10 -4.34 -3.67
N HIS A 160 -8.08 -5.09 -2.58
CA HIS A 160 -7.69 -4.62 -1.24
C HIS A 160 -6.22 -4.90 -0.93
N LEU A 161 -5.67 -4.28 0.11
CA LEU A 161 -4.29 -4.55 0.52
C LEU A 161 -4.16 -5.91 1.20
N ALA A 162 -3.58 -6.87 0.50
CA ALA A 162 -3.28 -8.20 1.03
C ALA A 162 -2.11 -8.17 2.02
N ALA A 163 -1.06 -7.42 1.73
CA ALA A 163 0.12 -7.31 2.59
C ALA A 163 0.85 -5.97 2.39
N ALA A 164 1.71 -5.63 3.37
CA ALA A 164 2.68 -4.56 3.25
C ALA A 164 4.03 -5.02 3.80
N PHE A 165 5.12 -4.51 3.24
CA PHE A 165 6.47 -4.87 3.64
C PHE A 165 7.35 -3.63 3.76
N ALA A 166 7.95 -3.46 4.92
CA ALA A 166 8.86 -2.35 5.18
C ALA A 166 10.13 -2.43 4.32
N THR A 167 10.80 -1.32 4.17
CA THR A 167 12.03 -1.16 3.38
C THR A 167 13.07 -2.28 3.54
N PRO A 168 13.43 -2.74 4.78
CA PRO A 168 14.47 -3.77 4.94
C PRO A 168 14.08 -5.16 4.44
N VAL A 169 12.79 -5.38 4.16
CA VAL A 169 12.33 -6.66 3.64
C VAL A 169 12.64 -6.71 2.15
N GLU A 170 13.58 -7.59 1.77
CA GLU A 170 13.97 -7.75 0.37
C GLU A 170 12.81 -8.25 -0.49
N PRO A 171 12.70 -7.83 -1.77
CA PRO A 171 11.65 -8.31 -2.66
C PRO A 171 11.61 -9.85 -2.77
N THR A 172 12.76 -10.49 -2.72
CA THR A 172 12.90 -11.96 -2.81
C THR A 172 12.79 -12.69 -1.46
N ASP A 173 12.47 -11.96 -0.37
CA ASP A 173 12.18 -12.57 0.92
C ASP A 173 11.02 -13.59 0.80
N THR A 174 11.15 -14.71 1.50
CA THR A 174 10.14 -15.78 1.47
C THR A 174 8.74 -15.31 1.85
N ARG A 175 8.64 -14.31 2.74
CA ARG A 175 7.35 -13.70 3.15
C ARG A 175 6.68 -12.95 2.00
N VAL A 176 7.46 -12.22 1.19
CA VAL A 176 6.96 -11.51 0.00
C VAL A 176 6.51 -12.51 -1.05
N ILE A 177 7.36 -13.51 -1.33
CA ILE A 177 7.05 -14.56 -2.31
C ILE A 177 5.80 -15.33 -1.89
N ALA A 178 5.70 -15.74 -0.62
CA ALA A 178 4.53 -16.47 -0.12
C ALA A 178 3.23 -15.65 -0.24
N ALA A 179 3.27 -14.35 0.06
CA ALA A 179 2.11 -13.47 -0.09
C ALA A 179 1.69 -13.35 -1.57
N ILE A 180 2.66 -13.16 -2.48
CA ILE A 180 2.38 -13.09 -3.93
C ILE A 180 1.78 -14.41 -4.43
N VAL A 181 2.37 -15.55 -4.06
CA VAL A 181 1.88 -16.87 -4.49
C VAL A 181 0.46 -17.11 -3.99
N LYS A 182 0.17 -16.76 -2.73
CA LYS A 182 -1.18 -16.85 -2.16
C LYS A 182 -2.20 -16.09 -3.02
N GLU A 183 -1.88 -14.87 -3.43
CA GLU A 183 -2.77 -14.07 -4.27
C GLU A 183 -2.88 -14.59 -5.71
N LEU A 184 -1.80 -15.16 -6.25
CA LEU A 184 -1.81 -15.77 -7.58
C LEU A 184 -2.64 -17.07 -7.64
N ASP A 185 -2.66 -17.83 -6.53
CA ASP A 185 -3.34 -19.13 -6.45
C ASP A 185 -4.78 -19.00 -5.89
N ALA A 186 -5.17 -17.81 -5.38
CA ALA A 186 -6.52 -17.56 -4.93
C ALA A 186 -7.52 -17.76 -6.09
N ALA A 187 -8.58 -18.52 -5.84
CA ALA A 187 -9.68 -18.65 -6.79
C ALA A 187 -10.32 -17.28 -7.02
N GLY A 188 -10.56 -16.93 -8.29
CA GLY A 188 -11.26 -15.71 -8.68
C GLY A 188 -12.75 -15.79 -8.46
#